data_fb2649e312ea3f8d765e69aae85e1474
#
_entry.id   fb2649e312ea3f8d765e69aae85e1474
#
_cell.length_a   1.000
_cell.length_b   1.000
_cell.length_c   1.000
_cell.angle_alpha   90.00
_cell.angle_beta   90.00
_cell.angle_gamma   90.00
#
_symmetry.space_group_name_H-M   'P 1'
#
loop_
_entity.id
_entity.type
_entity.pdbx_description
1 polymer ?
#
loop_
_entity_poly.entity_id
_entity_poly.type
_entity_poly.pdbx_seq_one_letter_code
_entity_poly.pdbx_strand_id
1 'polypeptide(L)'
;MINFTVGPVQSSESVRSIGSEQVPYFRTPEFSKLMKENESLMLEYADAPNDSRAVFMTCSSTGSMEATVMNCFSENDKVLVINGGSFGQRFVDICKIHEIPFVSLNLNFGEKLTKEKLYKYNEQDFTGLLVNVDETSSAVLYDTTMIGEFCKKNNLFFVCDCVSSFLADPFSMKTCSADVMITGSQKVLACPPGISIIVLSPNAISLSLIHISE
;
A
#
# COMPACT_ATOMS: atom_id res chain seq x y z
N MET A 1 -24.27 16.08 11.54
CA MET A 1 -22.96 16.12 12.24
C MET A 1 -21.86 15.92 11.21
N ILE A 2 -20.85 16.79 11.15
CA ILE A 2 -19.71 16.63 10.26
C ILE A 2 -18.68 15.75 10.98
N ASN A 3 -18.20 14.70 10.33
CA ASN A 3 -17.18 13.80 10.86
C ASN A 3 -15.80 14.22 10.34
N PHE A 4 -14.87 14.53 11.23
CA PHE A 4 -13.48 14.89 10.91
C PHE A 4 -12.49 13.76 11.24
N THR A 5 -12.96 12.52 11.45
CA THR A 5 -12.06 11.39 11.62
C THR A 5 -11.31 11.10 10.33
N VAL A 6 -10.08 10.62 10.46
CA VAL A 6 -9.23 10.26 9.32
C VAL A 6 -9.74 9.00 8.56
N GLY A 7 -10.69 8.29 9.14
CA GLY A 7 -11.38 7.16 8.55
C GLY A 7 -11.98 6.20 9.59
N PRO A 8 -13.13 5.56 9.26
CA PRO A 8 -13.91 5.73 8.04
C PRO A 8 -14.43 7.15 7.85
N VAL A 9 -14.27 7.70 6.64
CA VAL A 9 -14.80 9.03 6.30
C VAL A 9 -16.28 8.96 5.94
N GLN A 10 -16.96 10.11 5.88
CA GLN A 10 -18.37 10.16 5.47
C GLN A 10 -18.48 9.91 3.96
N SER A 11 -19.27 8.89 3.60
CA SER A 11 -19.63 8.63 2.21
C SER A 11 -20.73 9.59 1.75
N SER A 12 -20.73 9.96 0.47
CA SER A 12 -21.79 10.73 -0.15
C SER A 12 -23.13 9.94 -0.14
N GLU A 13 -24.24 10.62 -0.35
CA GLU A 13 -25.55 9.98 -0.46
C GLU A 13 -25.59 8.99 -1.64
N SER A 14 -25.00 9.37 -2.77
CA SER A 14 -24.92 8.50 -3.96
C SER A 14 -24.16 7.20 -3.69
N VAL A 15 -23.09 7.24 -2.92
CA VAL A 15 -22.35 6.01 -2.53
C VAL A 15 -23.16 5.18 -1.55
N ARG A 16 -23.83 5.81 -0.58
CA ARG A 16 -24.63 5.08 0.42
C ARG A 16 -25.89 4.44 -0.18
N SER A 17 -26.50 5.07 -1.19
CA SER A 17 -27.72 4.55 -1.83
C SER A 17 -27.46 3.22 -2.55
N ILE A 18 -26.26 2.99 -3.08
CA ILE A 18 -25.86 1.72 -3.70
C ILE A 18 -26.05 0.54 -2.72
N GLY A 19 -25.77 0.76 -1.43
CA GLY A 19 -25.95 -0.27 -0.40
C GLY A 19 -27.41 -0.70 -0.16
N SER A 20 -28.40 0.04 -0.68
CA SER A 20 -29.81 -0.32 -0.63
C SER A 20 -30.31 -1.07 -1.88
N GLU A 21 -29.48 -1.19 -2.91
CA GLU A 21 -29.81 -1.89 -4.14
C GLU A 21 -29.61 -3.40 -3.99
N GLN A 22 -30.23 -4.17 -4.89
CA GLN A 22 -29.98 -5.61 -4.96
C GLN A 22 -28.52 -5.88 -5.36
N VAL A 23 -27.88 -6.79 -4.63
CA VAL A 23 -26.52 -7.21 -4.94
C VAL A 23 -26.48 -7.84 -6.34
N PRO A 24 -25.67 -7.33 -7.27
CA PRO A 24 -25.56 -7.89 -8.60
C PRO A 24 -24.91 -9.28 -8.55
N TYR A 25 -25.33 -10.16 -9.46
CA TYR A 25 -24.70 -11.45 -9.58
C TYR A 25 -23.30 -11.30 -10.22
N PHE A 26 -22.27 -11.68 -9.48
CA PHE A 26 -20.87 -11.39 -9.86
C PHE A 26 -20.34 -12.21 -11.06
N ARG A 27 -21.00 -13.31 -11.47
CA ARG A 27 -20.61 -14.12 -12.64
C ARG A 27 -21.34 -13.67 -13.91
N THR A 28 -21.34 -12.36 -14.18
CA THR A 28 -21.93 -11.79 -15.38
C THR A 28 -20.90 -10.96 -16.15
N PRO A 29 -21.09 -10.78 -17.48
CA PRO A 29 -20.23 -9.89 -18.26
C PRO A 29 -20.25 -8.44 -17.76
N GLU A 30 -21.41 -7.97 -17.28
CA GLU A 30 -21.62 -6.62 -16.74
C GLU A 30 -20.76 -6.40 -15.47
N PHE A 31 -20.80 -7.37 -14.55
CA PHE A 31 -19.96 -7.30 -13.34
C PHE A 31 -18.46 -7.37 -13.69
N SER A 32 -18.10 -8.22 -14.66
CA SER A 32 -16.71 -8.31 -15.14
C SER A 32 -16.25 -6.99 -15.75
N LYS A 33 -17.13 -6.30 -16.49
CA LYS A 33 -16.84 -4.96 -17.03
C LYS A 33 -16.64 -3.95 -15.92
N LEU A 34 -17.48 -3.93 -14.91
CA LEU A 34 -17.36 -3.05 -13.73
C LEU A 34 -16.03 -3.26 -13.02
N MET A 35 -15.62 -4.51 -12.80
CA MET A 35 -14.35 -4.81 -12.14
C MET A 35 -13.14 -4.37 -12.97
N LYS A 36 -13.18 -4.53 -14.30
CA LYS A 36 -12.10 -4.03 -15.19
C LYS A 36 -12.03 -2.50 -15.21
N GLU A 37 -13.17 -1.83 -15.14
CA GLU A 37 -13.22 -0.37 -15.02
C GLU A 37 -12.61 0.10 -13.70
N ASN A 38 -12.96 -0.53 -12.58
CA ASN A 38 -12.36 -0.25 -11.28
C ASN A 38 -10.85 -0.47 -11.29
N GLU A 39 -10.37 -1.57 -11.88
CA GLU A 39 -8.93 -1.82 -12.05
C GLU A 39 -8.27 -0.69 -12.85
N SER A 40 -8.85 -0.32 -13.99
CA SER A 40 -8.32 0.76 -14.85
C SER A 40 -8.19 2.09 -14.11
N LEU A 41 -9.24 2.47 -13.36
CA LEU A 41 -9.24 3.69 -12.56
C LEU A 41 -8.18 3.65 -11.44
N MET A 42 -8.03 2.52 -10.76
CA MET A 42 -7.01 2.38 -9.73
C MET A 42 -5.60 2.52 -10.30
N LEU A 43 -5.32 1.93 -11.47
CA LEU A 43 -4.03 2.04 -12.14
C LEU A 43 -3.77 3.47 -12.62
N GLU A 44 -4.78 4.15 -13.15
CA GLU A 44 -4.69 5.54 -13.58
C GLU A 44 -4.38 6.47 -12.40
N TYR A 45 -5.16 6.40 -11.32
CA TYR A 45 -4.99 7.28 -10.16
C TYR A 45 -3.72 6.99 -9.35
N ALA A 46 -3.22 5.77 -9.39
CA ALA A 46 -1.92 5.43 -8.80
C ALA A 46 -0.74 5.85 -9.69
N ASP A 47 -1.00 6.33 -10.91
CA ASP A 47 0.00 6.51 -11.96
C ASP A 47 0.93 5.28 -12.04
N ALA A 48 0.30 4.12 -12.13
CA ALA A 48 0.98 2.84 -12.12
C ALA A 48 1.74 2.60 -13.45
N PRO A 49 2.89 1.91 -13.43
CA PRO A 49 3.58 1.47 -14.65
C PRO A 49 2.65 0.69 -15.59
N ASN A 50 2.97 0.67 -16.89
CA ASN A 50 2.24 -0.18 -17.84
C ASN A 50 2.32 -1.64 -17.39
N ASP A 51 1.31 -2.43 -17.73
CA ASP A 51 1.19 -3.85 -17.36
C ASP A 51 1.08 -4.13 -15.84
N SER A 52 0.81 -3.09 -15.05
CA SER A 52 0.43 -3.23 -13.64
C SER A 52 -0.96 -3.84 -13.49
N ARG A 53 -1.25 -4.39 -12.31
CA ARG A 53 -2.55 -4.96 -11.97
C ARG A 53 -3.05 -4.42 -10.63
N ALA A 54 -4.37 -4.36 -10.47
CA ALA A 54 -4.98 -4.04 -9.19
C ALA A 54 -5.79 -5.23 -8.65
N VAL A 55 -5.51 -5.61 -7.40
CA VAL A 55 -6.20 -6.70 -6.69
C VAL A 55 -7.11 -6.11 -5.64
N PHE A 56 -8.39 -6.52 -5.66
CA PHE A 56 -9.41 -6.11 -4.69
C PHE A 56 -9.64 -7.24 -3.70
N MET A 57 -9.38 -6.99 -2.43
CA MET A 57 -9.49 -7.98 -1.36
C MET A 57 -10.61 -7.59 -0.39
N THR A 58 -11.46 -8.55 -0.03
CA THR A 58 -12.45 -8.39 1.04
C THR A 58 -11.77 -8.56 2.40
N CYS A 59 -11.08 -7.53 2.83
CA CYS A 59 -10.38 -7.49 4.11
C CYS A 59 -10.11 -6.05 4.57
N SER A 60 -9.48 -5.91 5.74
CA SER A 60 -8.90 -4.63 6.17
C SER A 60 -7.60 -4.36 5.41
N SER A 61 -7.18 -3.09 5.36
CA SER A 61 -5.88 -2.74 4.76
C SER A 61 -4.69 -3.41 5.47
N THR A 62 -4.83 -3.77 6.76
CA THR A 62 -3.85 -4.63 7.46
C THR A 62 -3.73 -5.99 6.80
N GLY A 63 -4.86 -6.59 6.37
CA GLY A 63 -4.82 -7.86 5.62
C GLY A 63 -4.07 -7.74 4.30
N SER A 64 -4.17 -6.59 3.61
CA SER A 64 -3.37 -6.34 2.40
C SER A 64 -1.90 -6.09 2.69
N MET A 65 -1.56 -5.42 3.81
CA MET A 65 -0.16 -5.31 4.26
C MET A 65 0.44 -6.70 4.50
N GLU A 66 -0.27 -7.56 5.23
CA GLU A 66 0.13 -8.93 5.53
C GLU A 66 0.24 -9.76 4.25
N ALA A 67 -0.77 -9.73 3.37
CA ALA A 67 -0.74 -10.40 2.08
C ALA A 67 0.46 -9.97 1.24
N THR A 68 0.78 -8.68 1.21
CA THR A 68 1.95 -8.16 0.48
C THR A 68 3.24 -8.71 1.05
N VAL A 69 3.43 -8.64 2.37
CA VAL A 69 4.66 -9.15 3.01
C VAL A 69 4.84 -10.64 2.75
N MET A 70 3.79 -11.46 2.93
CA MET A 70 3.84 -12.90 2.75
C MET A 70 4.08 -13.35 1.30
N ASN A 71 3.68 -12.54 0.32
CA ASN A 71 3.80 -12.90 -1.09
C ASN A 71 5.05 -12.33 -1.75
N CYS A 72 5.64 -11.27 -1.20
CA CYS A 72 6.79 -10.59 -1.80
C CYS A 72 8.11 -10.89 -1.09
N PHE A 73 8.07 -11.45 0.12
CA PHE A 73 9.27 -11.70 0.93
C PHE A 73 9.23 -13.09 1.56
N SER A 74 10.41 -13.61 1.82
CA SER A 74 10.66 -14.91 2.41
C SER A 74 11.69 -14.81 3.54
N GLU A 75 11.99 -15.92 4.20
CA GLU A 75 13.06 -16.03 5.20
C GLU A 75 14.47 -15.71 4.67
N ASN A 76 14.64 -15.72 3.33
CA ASN A 76 15.92 -15.39 2.68
C ASN A 76 16.04 -13.90 2.35
N ASP A 77 14.99 -13.11 2.59
CA ASP A 77 14.97 -11.68 2.39
C ASP A 77 15.34 -10.93 3.66
N LYS A 78 15.69 -9.65 3.51
CA LYS A 78 15.90 -8.74 4.63
C LYS A 78 15.32 -7.38 4.28
N VAL A 79 14.29 -6.97 4.98
CA VAL A 79 13.59 -5.74 4.66
C VAL A 79 13.92 -4.60 5.63
N LEU A 80 14.01 -3.38 5.10
CA LEU A 80 14.08 -2.16 5.89
C LEU A 80 12.66 -1.63 6.13
N VAL A 81 12.25 -1.48 7.38
CA VAL A 81 10.93 -0.95 7.75
C VAL A 81 11.09 0.46 8.30
N ILE A 82 10.43 1.45 7.67
CA ILE A 82 10.33 2.80 8.23
C ILE A 82 9.24 2.79 9.30
N ASN A 83 9.62 3.04 10.54
CA ASN A 83 8.75 2.96 11.72
C ASN A 83 8.75 4.29 12.47
N GLY A 84 7.75 5.13 12.19
CA GLY A 84 7.54 6.42 12.88
C GLY A 84 6.25 6.49 13.67
N GLY A 85 5.57 5.33 13.86
CA GLY A 85 4.32 5.27 14.61
C GLY A 85 3.62 3.92 14.53
N SER A 86 2.33 3.91 14.84
CA SER A 86 1.53 2.67 14.96
C SER A 86 1.41 1.88 13.66
N PHE A 87 1.43 2.54 12.51
CA PHE A 87 1.27 1.86 11.22
C PHE A 87 2.60 1.34 10.69
N GLY A 88 3.71 2.07 10.90
CA GLY A 88 5.05 1.53 10.69
C GLY A 88 5.34 0.33 11.60
N GLN A 89 4.91 0.40 12.88
CA GLN A 89 5.02 -0.72 13.82
C GLN A 89 4.25 -1.96 13.34
N ARG A 90 3.13 -1.77 12.64
CA ARG A 90 2.35 -2.88 12.08
C ARG A 90 3.13 -3.70 11.06
N PHE A 91 3.90 -3.06 10.17
CA PHE A 91 4.81 -3.78 9.28
C PHE A 91 5.89 -4.56 10.06
N VAL A 92 6.43 -3.97 11.11
CA VAL A 92 7.38 -4.67 12.01
C VAL A 92 6.74 -5.91 12.62
N ASP A 93 5.50 -5.82 13.09
CA ASP A 93 4.81 -6.93 13.72
C ASP A 93 4.45 -8.03 12.71
N ILE A 94 4.05 -7.66 11.49
CA ILE A 94 3.81 -8.60 10.39
C ILE A 94 5.11 -9.35 10.05
N CYS A 95 6.23 -8.64 9.87
CA CYS A 95 7.52 -9.28 9.60
C CYS A 95 7.91 -10.27 10.70
N LYS A 96 7.69 -9.92 11.98
CA LYS A 96 7.94 -10.83 13.11
C LYS A 96 7.07 -12.09 13.08
N ILE A 97 5.76 -11.92 12.82
CA ILE A 97 4.80 -13.04 12.80
C ILE A 97 5.15 -14.03 11.70
N HIS A 98 5.57 -13.54 10.54
CA HIS A 98 5.91 -14.36 9.38
C HIS A 98 7.41 -14.67 9.25
N GLU A 99 8.19 -14.40 10.30
CA GLU A 99 9.62 -14.71 10.38
C GLU A 99 10.46 -14.12 9.22
N ILE A 100 9.99 -12.99 8.64
CA ILE A 100 10.73 -12.25 7.61
C ILE A 100 11.83 -11.43 8.30
N PRO A 101 13.11 -11.62 7.96
CA PRO A 101 14.20 -10.82 8.53
C PRO A 101 14.03 -9.34 8.22
N PHE A 102 14.16 -8.48 9.21
CA PHE A 102 13.99 -7.04 9.04
C PHE A 102 14.90 -6.21 9.92
N VAL A 103 15.09 -4.96 9.53
CA VAL A 103 15.64 -3.89 10.38
C VAL A 103 14.62 -2.76 10.44
N SER A 104 14.34 -2.28 11.65
CA SER A 104 13.42 -1.15 11.85
C SER A 104 14.21 0.15 11.94
N LEU A 105 13.97 1.07 11.01
CA LEU A 105 14.39 2.46 11.11
C LEU A 105 13.38 3.19 11.98
N ASN A 106 13.66 3.27 13.28
CA ASN A 106 12.78 3.91 14.24
C ASN A 106 12.95 5.43 14.23
N LEU A 107 11.84 6.14 14.09
CA LEU A 107 11.73 7.58 14.21
C LEU A 107 10.97 7.93 15.49
N ASN A 108 11.28 9.06 16.09
CA ASN A 108 10.49 9.58 17.20
C ASN A 108 9.09 9.99 16.70
N PHE A 109 8.12 10.03 17.61
CA PHE A 109 6.76 10.46 17.29
C PHE A 109 6.76 11.86 16.68
N GLY A 110 6.19 12.00 15.48
CA GLY A 110 6.15 13.27 14.73
C GLY A 110 7.46 13.63 14.02
N GLU A 111 8.46 12.76 14.04
CA GLU A 111 9.75 13.02 13.42
C GLU A 111 9.72 12.74 11.92
N LYS A 112 10.24 13.68 11.12
CA LYS A 112 10.41 13.49 9.67
C LYS A 112 11.57 12.55 9.36
N LEU A 113 11.37 11.71 8.35
CA LEU A 113 12.46 10.96 7.76
C LEU A 113 13.33 11.91 6.92
N THR A 114 14.61 11.99 7.24
CA THR A 114 15.56 12.77 6.44
C THR A 114 16.45 11.85 5.60
N LYS A 115 17.02 12.42 4.53
CA LYS A 115 17.96 11.71 3.65
C LYS A 115 19.14 11.15 4.44
N GLU A 116 19.68 11.92 5.39
CA GLU A 116 20.82 11.52 6.22
C GLU A 116 20.50 10.29 7.08
N LYS A 117 19.26 10.18 7.59
CA LYS A 117 18.84 9.02 8.39
C LYS A 117 18.67 7.79 7.52
N LEU A 118 17.99 7.94 6.37
CA LEU A 118 17.75 6.84 5.45
C LEU A 118 19.06 6.31 4.85
N TYR A 119 19.95 7.19 4.43
CA TYR A 119 21.19 6.82 3.76
C TYR A 119 22.26 6.17 4.68
N LYS A 120 22.03 6.10 5.99
CA LYS A 120 22.82 5.26 6.90
C LYS A 120 22.66 3.76 6.60
N TYR A 121 21.60 3.40 5.90
CA TYR A 121 21.29 2.03 5.50
C TYR A 121 21.70 1.73 4.04
N ASN A 122 22.41 2.67 3.39
CA ASN A 122 22.89 2.50 2.03
C ASN A 122 23.92 1.36 1.95
N GLU A 123 23.93 0.64 0.82
CA GLU A 123 24.90 -0.43 0.54
C GLU A 123 24.90 -1.57 1.57
N GLN A 124 23.75 -1.77 2.24
CA GLN A 124 23.51 -2.94 3.08
C GLN A 124 22.70 -3.99 2.30
N ASP A 125 22.66 -5.20 2.83
CA ASP A 125 22.08 -6.40 2.22
C ASP A 125 20.54 -6.46 2.33
N PHE A 126 19.86 -5.33 2.19
CA PHE A 126 18.39 -5.32 2.12
C PHE A 126 17.91 -5.74 0.74
N THR A 127 16.76 -6.44 0.72
CA THR A 127 16.05 -6.83 -0.51
C THR A 127 14.79 -5.98 -0.74
N GLY A 128 14.25 -5.35 0.32
CA GLY A 128 13.08 -4.51 0.21
C GLY A 128 13.00 -3.42 1.27
N LEU A 129 12.06 -2.48 1.02
CA LEU A 129 11.72 -1.40 1.94
C LEU A 129 10.20 -1.30 2.08
N LEU A 130 9.74 -1.25 3.32
CA LEU A 130 8.32 -1.09 3.68
C LEU A 130 8.11 0.26 4.36
N VAL A 131 7.12 1.02 3.88
CA VAL A 131 6.75 2.30 4.49
C VAL A 131 5.23 2.49 4.53
N ASN A 132 4.72 2.99 5.64
CA ASN A 132 3.41 3.64 5.69
C ASN A 132 3.62 5.10 5.30
N VAL A 133 3.09 5.52 4.14
CA VAL A 133 3.42 6.82 3.52
C VAL A 133 2.93 8.00 4.35
N ASP A 134 1.71 7.91 4.88
CA ASP A 134 1.18 8.83 5.88
C ASP A 134 1.06 8.10 7.21
N GLU A 135 2.02 8.31 8.10
CA GLU A 135 1.96 7.77 9.46
C GLU A 135 0.89 8.53 10.25
N THR A 136 -0.33 8.09 10.08
CA THR A 136 -1.54 8.73 10.61
C THR A 136 -1.49 8.91 12.12
N SER A 137 -0.84 8.00 12.85
CA SER A 137 -0.74 8.06 14.31
C SER A 137 0.11 9.24 14.80
N SER A 138 1.05 9.72 13.97
CA SER A 138 1.94 10.84 14.28
C SER A 138 1.78 12.02 13.34
N ALA A 139 0.84 11.94 12.36
CA ALA A 139 0.56 12.96 11.35
C ALA A 139 1.81 13.35 10.53
N VAL A 140 2.61 12.36 10.13
CA VAL A 140 3.82 12.56 9.33
C VAL A 140 3.65 11.96 7.95
N LEU A 141 3.71 12.80 6.93
CA LEU A 141 3.79 12.37 5.54
C LEU A 141 5.27 12.23 5.14
N TYR A 142 5.64 11.05 4.63
CA TYR A 142 6.99 10.78 4.16
C TYR A 142 7.16 11.11 2.67
N ASP A 143 8.35 11.60 2.30
CA ASP A 143 8.72 11.87 0.91
C ASP A 143 9.00 10.56 0.16
N THR A 144 8.00 10.09 -0.58
CA THR A 144 8.09 8.86 -1.36
C THR A 144 9.09 8.96 -2.51
N THR A 145 9.33 10.15 -3.05
CA THR A 145 10.34 10.36 -4.09
C THR A 145 11.75 10.13 -3.54
N MET A 146 12.06 10.71 -2.39
CA MET A 146 13.34 10.50 -1.72
C MET A 146 13.55 9.02 -1.34
N ILE A 147 12.51 8.35 -0.85
CA ILE A 147 12.58 6.92 -0.50
C ILE A 147 12.76 6.08 -1.76
N GLY A 148 12.03 6.39 -2.82
CA GLY A 148 12.13 5.70 -4.11
C GLY A 148 13.52 5.83 -4.75
N GLU A 149 14.13 7.02 -4.68
CA GLU A 149 15.53 7.21 -5.11
C GLU A 149 16.49 6.30 -4.33
N PHE A 150 16.29 6.18 -3.02
CA PHE A 150 17.06 5.28 -2.17
C PHE A 150 16.84 3.81 -2.56
N CYS A 151 15.59 3.38 -2.75
CA CYS A 151 15.24 2.02 -3.16
C CYS A 151 15.87 1.68 -4.51
N LYS A 152 15.73 2.56 -5.50
CA LYS A 152 16.32 2.38 -6.83
C LYS A 152 17.84 2.26 -6.79
N LYS A 153 18.50 3.12 -5.99
CA LYS A 153 19.96 3.09 -5.84
C LYS A 153 20.45 1.77 -5.24
N ASN A 154 19.71 1.19 -4.32
CA ASN A 154 20.06 -0.03 -3.60
C ASN A 154 19.38 -1.29 -4.15
N ASN A 155 18.65 -1.18 -5.28
CA ASN A 155 17.90 -2.28 -5.90
C ASN A 155 16.92 -2.95 -4.93
N LEU A 156 16.17 -2.16 -4.15
CA LEU A 156 15.21 -2.65 -3.18
C LEU A 156 13.81 -2.73 -3.77
N PHE A 157 13.09 -3.79 -3.46
CA PHE A 157 11.65 -3.90 -3.70
C PHE A 157 10.90 -2.94 -2.79
N PHE A 158 10.08 -2.04 -3.36
CA PHE A 158 9.51 -0.93 -2.63
C PHE A 158 8.00 -1.05 -2.44
N VAL A 159 7.57 -1.16 -1.18
CA VAL A 159 6.17 -1.27 -0.76
C VAL A 159 5.71 0.00 -0.06
N CYS A 160 4.66 0.61 -0.59
CA CYS A 160 4.00 1.81 -0.07
C CYS A 160 2.61 1.48 0.48
N ASP A 161 2.41 1.58 1.78
CA ASP A 161 1.07 1.66 2.36
C ASP A 161 0.57 3.10 2.26
N CYS A 162 -0.32 3.34 1.30
CA CYS A 162 -0.92 4.64 1.00
C CYS A 162 -2.37 4.73 1.50
N VAL A 163 -2.76 3.94 2.49
CA VAL A 163 -4.15 3.85 2.96
C VAL A 163 -4.72 5.21 3.33
N SER A 164 -3.96 6.05 4.01
CA SER A 164 -4.40 7.39 4.42
C SER A 164 -4.01 8.50 3.45
N SER A 165 -3.01 8.29 2.59
CA SER A 165 -2.46 9.30 1.69
C SER A 165 -2.99 9.21 0.24
N PHE A 166 -3.42 8.02 -0.22
CA PHE A 166 -3.88 7.84 -1.60
C PHE A 166 -5.05 8.77 -1.93
N LEU A 167 -4.90 9.58 -2.97
CA LEU A 167 -5.81 10.64 -3.41
C LEU A 167 -5.96 11.84 -2.45
N ALA A 168 -5.36 11.80 -1.26
CA ALA A 168 -5.28 12.94 -0.36
C ALA A 168 -4.03 13.77 -0.63
N ASP A 169 -2.92 13.09 -0.85
CA ASP A 169 -1.61 13.68 -1.11
C ASP A 169 -1.08 13.25 -2.47
N PRO A 170 -0.20 14.05 -3.09
CA PRO A 170 0.42 13.68 -4.36
C PRO A 170 1.21 12.36 -4.23
N PHE A 171 0.86 11.39 -5.09
CA PHE A 171 1.53 10.10 -5.15
C PHE A 171 1.56 9.60 -6.59
N SER A 172 2.67 9.01 -7.01
CA SER A 172 2.84 8.37 -8.30
C SER A 172 3.77 7.17 -8.16
N MET A 173 3.26 5.98 -8.47
CA MET A 173 4.08 4.76 -8.47
C MET A 173 5.26 4.86 -9.44
N LYS A 174 5.07 5.47 -10.61
CA LYS A 174 6.15 5.68 -11.58
C LYS A 174 7.23 6.59 -11.03
N THR A 175 6.84 7.73 -10.44
CA THR A 175 7.80 8.73 -9.94
C THR A 175 8.62 8.19 -8.78
N CYS A 176 7.99 7.53 -7.81
CA CYS A 176 8.70 6.96 -6.66
C CYS A 176 9.24 5.55 -6.92
N SER A 177 8.96 4.97 -8.09
CA SER A 177 9.36 3.59 -8.42
C SER A 177 8.85 2.56 -7.41
N ALA A 178 7.62 2.75 -6.91
CA ALA A 178 7.00 1.78 -6.01
C ALA A 178 6.61 0.50 -6.76
N ASP A 179 6.92 -0.65 -6.18
CA ASP A 179 6.52 -1.95 -6.71
C ASP A 179 5.11 -2.32 -6.26
N VAL A 180 4.74 -1.94 -5.05
CA VAL A 180 3.41 -2.18 -4.48
C VAL A 180 2.86 -0.92 -3.84
N MET A 181 1.59 -0.62 -4.14
CA MET A 181 0.80 0.39 -3.44
C MET A 181 -0.42 -0.25 -2.80
N ILE A 182 -0.66 0.03 -1.53
CA ILE A 182 -1.81 -0.48 -0.77
C ILE A 182 -2.72 0.69 -0.41
N THR A 183 -4.04 0.50 -0.58
CA THR A 183 -5.04 1.47 -0.10
C THR A 183 -6.30 0.77 0.40
N GLY A 184 -7.26 1.53 0.92
CA GLY A 184 -8.51 1.01 1.47
C GLY A 184 -9.72 1.87 1.13
N SER A 185 -10.86 1.22 0.98
CA SER A 185 -12.12 1.84 0.54
C SER A 185 -12.63 2.95 1.47
N GLN A 186 -12.37 2.86 2.78
CA GLN A 186 -12.97 3.71 3.82
C GLN A 186 -12.23 5.03 4.09
N LYS A 187 -11.16 5.31 3.36
CA LYS A 187 -10.38 6.54 3.46
C LYS A 187 -10.83 7.52 2.37
N VAL A 188 -9.95 8.10 1.60
CA VAL A 188 -10.28 9.13 0.62
C VAL A 188 -11.23 8.65 -0.48
N LEU A 189 -11.22 7.36 -0.81
CA LEU A 189 -12.22 6.76 -1.71
C LEU A 189 -13.66 6.90 -1.19
N ALA A 190 -13.83 7.23 0.09
CA ALA A 190 -15.12 7.51 0.74
C ALA A 190 -16.20 6.43 0.54
N CYS A 191 -15.77 5.19 0.34
CA CYS A 191 -16.64 4.02 0.29
C CYS A 191 -16.77 3.37 1.68
N PRO A 192 -17.76 2.51 1.90
CA PRO A 192 -17.85 1.71 3.12
C PRO A 192 -16.57 0.89 3.36
N PRO A 193 -16.18 0.65 4.63
CA PRO A 193 -15.06 -0.23 4.94
C PRO A 193 -15.36 -1.67 4.52
N GLY A 194 -14.31 -2.42 4.17
CA GLY A 194 -14.41 -3.85 3.83
C GLY A 194 -13.65 -4.25 2.58
N ILE A 195 -13.22 -3.29 1.76
CA ILE A 195 -12.38 -3.54 0.58
C ILE A 195 -11.01 -2.91 0.81
N SER A 196 -9.97 -3.71 0.64
CA SER A 196 -8.60 -3.23 0.51
C SER A 196 -8.11 -3.51 -0.91
N ILE A 197 -7.25 -2.64 -1.42
CA ILE A 197 -6.78 -2.66 -2.81
C ILE A 197 -5.27 -2.65 -2.82
N ILE A 198 -4.69 -3.56 -3.59
CA ILE A 198 -3.25 -3.65 -3.82
C ILE A 198 -3.01 -3.38 -5.30
N VAL A 199 -2.19 -2.39 -5.62
CA VAL A 199 -1.70 -2.16 -6.98
C VAL A 199 -0.28 -2.71 -7.07
N LEU A 200 -0.08 -3.58 -8.05
CA LEU A 200 1.16 -4.32 -8.27
C LEU A 200 1.83 -3.84 -9.56
N SER A 201 3.10 -3.48 -9.49
CA SER A 201 3.93 -3.24 -10.66
C SER A 201 4.23 -4.56 -11.41
N PRO A 202 4.70 -4.52 -12.66
CA PRO A 202 5.17 -5.73 -13.36
C PRO A 202 6.26 -6.48 -12.58
N ASN A 203 7.14 -5.75 -11.89
CA ASN A 203 8.16 -6.34 -11.02
C ASN A 203 7.53 -7.12 -9.86
N ALA A 204 6.53 -6.53 -9.20
CA ALA A 204 5.79 -7.20 -8.12
C ALA A 204 5.04 -8.46 -8.61
N ILE A 205 4.44 -8.40 -9.79
CA ILE A 205 3.75 -9.54 -10.40
C ILE A 205 4.74 -10.68 -10.67
N SER A 206 5.93 -10.36 -11.16
CA SER A 206 6.95 -11.38 -11.47
C SER A 206 7.58 -12.00 -10.22
N LEU A 207 7.65 -11.24 -9.11
CA LEU A 207 8.22 -11.68 -7.84
C LEU A 207 7.23 -12.49 -7.00
N SER A 208 5.93 -12.24 -7.15
CA SER A 208 4.90 -12.87 -6.34
C SER A 208 4.98 -14.40 -6.44
N LEU A 209 5.09 -15.04 -5.28
CA LEU A 209 5.15 -16.51 -5.16
C LEU A 209 3.84 -17.21 -5.55
N ILE A 210 2.75 -16.44 -5.74
CA ILE A 210 1.48 -16.96 -6.26
C ILE A 210 1.49 -16.94 -7.79
N HIS A 211 2.53 -17.45 -8.41
CA HIS A 211 2.42 -17.95 -9.76
C HIS A 211 1.80 -19.35 -9.68
N ILE A 212 0.48 -19.38 -9.62
CA ILE A 212 -0.23 -20.59 -10.05
C ILE A 212 -0.04 -20.59 -11.56
N SER A 213 1.03 -21.23 -12.00
CA SER A 213 1.14 -21.65 -13.39
C SER A 213 0.08 -22.71 -13.59
N GLU A 214 -1.00 -22.37 -14.28
CA GLU A 214 -1.85 -23.37 -14.92
C GLU A 214 -1.12 -23.99 -16.10
#